data_a1a14baf5b26c9cfc2a1bab806243966
#
_entry.id   a1a14baf5b26c9cfc2a1bab806243966
#
_cell.length_a   1.000
_cell.length_b   1.000
_cell.length_c   1.000
_cell.angle_alpha   90.00
_cell.angle_beta   90.00
_cell.angle_gamma   90.00
#
_symmetry.space_group_name_H-M   'P 1'
#
loop_
_entity.id
_entity.type
_entity.pdbx_description
1 polymer ?
#
loop_
_entity_poly.entity_id
_entity_poly.type
_entity_poly.pdbx_seq_one_letter_code
_entity_poly.pdbx_strand_id
1 'polypeptide(L)'
;MTGEGVEKYIDEQLQKLNELSEKYEKLLEEKLQLEKEVARLKLQEKVQEIEKLVVNKKQIDGFGVVSGIVDVDNIDQLKELGDVLREKLKSGVGLLASKIEDKVQFVCVVTDNLIKEKKLSAGKIVGEVAKIVGGGGGGRPHLATAGGKEISKLDEALNQFEKIILKFIQN
;
A
#
# COMPACT_ATOMS: atom_id res chain seq x y z
N MET A 1 -61.53 -20.48 6.19
CA MET A 1 -60.54 -20.49 7.28
C MET A 1 -61.16 -19.85 8.53
N THR A 2 -61.13 -20.48 9.68
CA THR A 2 -61.62 -19.92 10.93
C THR A 2 -60.63 -18.83 11.43
N GLY A 3 -61.06 -17.91 12.31
CA GLY A 3 -60.21 -16.89 12.90
C GLY A 3 -58.99 -17.46 13.61
N GLU A 4 -59.10 -18.57 14.31
CA GLU A 4 -57.99 -19.29 14.95
C GLU A 4 -56.97 -19.84 13.94
N GLY A 5 -57.42 -20.30 12.76
CA GLY A 5 -56.52 -20.77 11.70
C GLY A 5 -55.72 -19.63 11.08
N VAL A 6 -56.31 -18.43 10.97
CA VAL A 6 -55.62 -17.23 10.47
C VAL A 6 -54.56 -16.74 11.47
N GLU A 7 -54.90 -16.69 12.76
CA GLU A 7 -53.97 -16.28 13.81
C GLU A 7 -52.76 -17.22 13.88
N LYS A 8 -52.98 -18.52 13.85
CA LYS A 8 -51.93 -19.53 13.83
C LYS A 8 -51.00 -19.36 12.60
N TYR A 9 -51.58 -19.12 11.44
CA TYR A 9 -50.81 -18.89 10.21
C TYR A 9 -49.94 -17.65 10.31
N ILE A 10 -50.47 -16.54 10.86
CA ILE A 10 -49.73 -15.30 11.07
C ILE A 10 -48.59 -15.52 12.05
N ASP A 11 -48.84 -16.21 13.17
CA ASP A 11 -47.80 -16.50 14.16
C ASP A 11 -46.66 -17.34 13.57
N GLU A 12 -46.98 -18.36 12.76
CA GLU A 12 -45.99 -19.16 12.06
C GLU A 12 -45.14 -18.31 11.09
N GLN A 13 -45.77 -17.39 10.36
CA GLN A 13 -45.05 -16.52 9.43
C GLN A 13 -44.14 -15.51 10.18
N LEU A 14 -44.62 -14.95 11.31
CA LEU A 14 -43.84 -14.05 12.16
C LEU A 14 -42.63 -14.77 12.77
N GLN A 15 -42.81 -16.01 13.22
CA GLN A 15 -41.72 -16.82 13.74
C GLN A 15 -40.64 -17.10 12.65
N LYS A 16 -41.07 -17.50 11.47
CA LYS A 16 -40.15 -17.68 10.33
C LYS A 16 -39.41 -16.40 9.97
N LEU A 17 -40.08 -15.26 10.00
CA LEU A 17 -39.46 -13.96 9.73
C LEU A 17 -38.43 -13.60 10.79
N ASN A 18 -38.70 -13.85 12.07
CA ASN A 18 -37.76 -13.61 13.16
C ASN A 18 -36.54 -14.52 13.04
N GLU A 19 -36.75 -15.81 12.76
CA GLU A 19 -35.61 -16.74 12.52
C GLU A 19 -34.74 -16.31 11.34
N LEU A 20 -35.35 -15.83 10.26
CA LEU A 20 -34.66 -15.34 9.10
C LEU A 20 -33.86 -14.06 9.41
N SER A 21 -34.47 -13.15 10.20
CA SER A 21 -33.80 -11.93 10.65
C SER A 21 -32.58 -12.23 11.52
N GLU A 22 -32.71 -13.14 12.48
CA GLU A 22 -31.58 -13.58 13.31
C GLU A 22 -30.46 -14.23 12.48
N LYS A 23 -30.80 -15.08 11.50
CA LYS A 23 -29.84 -15.67 10.57
C LYS A 23 -29.13 -14.60 9.73
N TYR A 24 -29.89 -13.62 9.26
CA TYR A 24 -29.32 -12.51 8.48
C TYR A 24 -28.31 -11.69 9.29
N GLU A 25 -28.67 -11.32 10.51
CA GLU A 25 -27.77 -10.59 11.42
C GLU A 25 -26.49 -11.38 11.67
N LYS A 26 -26.61 -12.68 11.93
CA LYS A 26 -25.48 -13.58 12.16
C LYS A 26 -24.56 -13.68 10.93
N LEU A 27 -25.14 -13.82 9.75
CA LEU A 27 -24.39 -13.83 8.49
C LEU A 27 -23.70 -12.50 8.23
N LEU A 28 -24.33 -11.38 8.58
CA LEU A 28 -23.72 -10.06 8.44
C LEU A 28 -22.51 -9.91 9.37
N GLU A 29 -22.62 -10.37 10.61
CA GLU A 29 -21.49 -10.38 11.55
C GLU A 29 -20.35 -11.27 11.05
N GLU A 30 -20.66 -12.48 10.61
CA GLU A 30 -19.66 -13.40 10.02
C GLU A 30 -18.98 -12.79 8.81
N LYS A 31 -19.74 -12.16 7.93
CA LYS A 31 -19.19 -11.44 6.77
C LYS A 31 -18.20 -10.36 7.19
N LEU A 32 -18.57 -9.52 8.16
CA LEU A 32 -17.69 -8.46 8.67
C LEU A 32 -16.42 -9.00 9.30
N GLN A 33 -16.50 -10.12 10.02
CA GLN A 33 -15.33 -10.77 10.61
C GLN A 33 -14.41 -11.34 9.53
N LEU A 34 -14.99 -12.00 8.52
CA LEU A 34 -14.21 -12.53 7.38
C LEU A 34 -13.54 -11.42 6.57
N GLU A 35 -14.23 -10.31 6.33
CA GLU A 35 -13.64 -9.15 5.64
C GLU A 35 -12.44 -8.58 6.40
N LYS A 36 -12.53 -8.47 7.72
CA LYS A 36 -11.41 -8.04 8.58
C LYS A 36 -10.24 -9.03 8.53
N GLU A 37 -10.53 -10.32 8.58
CA GLU A 37 -9.51 -11.36 8.52
C GLU A 37 -8.81 -11.38 7.17
N VAL A 38 -9.55 -11.27 6.07
CA VAL A 38 -8.98 -11.15 4.72
C VAL A 38 -8.08 -9.91 4.60
N ALA A 39 -8.53 -8.77 5.11
CA ALA A 39 -7.72 -7.55 5.11
C ALA A 39 -6.42 -7.72 5.92
N ARG A 40 -6.50 -8.37 7.07
CA ARG A 40 -5.34 -8.69 7.92
C ARG A 40 -4.34 -9.61 7.21
N LEU A 41 -4.82 -10.68 6.59
CA LEU A 41 -3.98 -11.64 5.87
C LEU A 41 -3.30 -10.98 4.66
N LYS A 42 -4.03 -10.19 3.88
CA LYS A 42 -3.47 -9.43 2.76
C LYS A 42 -2.37 -8.47 3.20
N LEU A 43 -2.56 -7.79 4.33
CA LEU A 43 -1.54 -6.90 4.88
C LEU A 43 -0.29 -7.69 5.30
N GLN A 44 -0.46 -8.85 5.94
CA GLN A 44 0.67 -9.70 6.33
C GLN A 44 1.47 -10.20 5.13
N GLU A 45 0.81 -10.62 4.05
CA GLU A 45 1.49 -11.01 2.80
C GLU A 45 2.33 -9.86 2.24
N LYS A 46 1.76 -8.65 2.20
CA LYS A 46 2.46 -7.46 1.70
C LYS A 46 3.65 -7.07 2.58
N VAL A 47 3.52 -7.19 3.90
CA VAL A 47 4.65 -6.97 4.81
C VAL A 47 5.76 -7.98 4.55
N GLN A 48 5.45 -9.25 4.28
CA GLN A 48 6.45 -10.26 3.92
C GLN A 48 7.14 -9.95 2.58
N GLU A 49 6.40 -9.40 1.60
CA GLU A 49 7.01 -8.93 0.35
C GLU A 49 8.00 -7.80 0.59
N ILE A 50 7.65 -6.84 1.43
CA ILE A 50 8.57 -5.77 1.85
C ILE A 50 9.81 -6.32 2.55
N GLU A 51 9.66 -7.30 3.44
CA GLU A 51 10.79 -7.95 4.11
C GLU A 51 11.75 -8.62 3.11
N LYS A 52 11.22 -9.32 2.10
CA LYS A 52 12.03 -9.90 1.03
C LYS A 52 12.80 -8.85 0.24
N LEU A 53 12.15 -7.71 -0.06
CA LEU A 53 12.82 -6.58 -0.74
C LEU A 53 13.95 -6.02 0.12
N VAL A 54 13.75 -5.87 1.42
CA VAL A 54 14.76 -5.37 2.36
C VAL A 54 15.95 -6.33 2.50
N VAL A 55 15.71 -7.65 2.50
CA VAL A 55 16.79 -8.65 2.51
C VAL A 55 17.66 -8.55 1.26
N ASN A 56 17.06 -8.27 0.11
CA ASN A 56 17.74 -8.14 -1.18
C ASN A 56 18.21 -6.70 -1.47
N LYS A 57 18.25 -5.84 -0.45
CA LYS A 57 18.68 -4.44 -0.62
C LYS A 57 20.11 -4.36 -1.17
N LYS A 58 20.30 -3.42 -2.09
CA LYS A 58 21.64 -3.07 -2.56
C LYS A 58 22.29 -2.08 -1.59
N GLN A 59 23.59 -2.16 -1.45
CA GLN A 59 24.36 -1.23 -0.65
C GLN A 59 24.98 -0.17 -1.56
N ILE A 60 24.67 1.10 -1.28
CA ILE A 60 25.25 2.24 -1.99
C ILE A 60 25.74 3.23 -0.95
N ASP A 61 27.01 3.61 -1.02
CA ASP A 61 27.62 4.61 -0.14
C ASP A 61 27.35 4.40 1.38
N GLY A 62 27.33 3.12 1.78
CA GLY A 62 27.16 2.70 3.18
C GLY A 62 25.70 2.59 3.67
N PHE A 63 24.71 2.77 2.82
CA PHE A 63 23.30 2.59 3.16
C PHE A 63 22.55 1.69 2.17
N GLY A 64 21.41 1.15 2.59
CA GLY A 64 20.60 0.27 1.77
C GLY A 64 19.72 1.02 0.78
N VAL A 65 19.63 0.52 -0.44
CA VAL A 65 18.71 1.00 -1.47
C VAL A 65 17.79 -0.14 -1.89
N VAL A 66 16.51 0.10 -1.87
CA VAL A 66 15.46 -0.88 -2.20
C VAL A 66 14.49 -0.26 -3.20
N SER A 67 14.17 -1.00 -4.24
CA SER A 67 13.06 -0.66 -5.14
C SER A 67 12.24 -1.90 -5.46
N GLY A 68 10.95 -1.74 -5.61
CA GLY A 68 10.07 -2.85 -5.93
C GLY A 68 8.68 -2.41 -6.38
N ILE A 69 7.98 -3.34 -7.01
CA ILE A 69 6.58 -3.17 -7.39
C ILE A 69 5.75 -3.94 -6.37
N VAL A 70 4.70 -3.31 -5.88
CA VAL A 70 3.71 -3.91 -4.98
C VAL A 70 2.32 -3.72 -5.56
N ASP A 71 1.45 -4.66 -5.31
CA ASP A 71 0.05 -4.58 -5.74
C ASP A 71 -0.82 -4.05 -4.60
N VAL A 72 -1.38 -2.87 -4.79
CA VAL A 72 -2.27 -2.21 -3.81
C VAL A 72 -3.45 -1.56 -4.52
N ASP A 73 -4.55 -1.42 -3.80
CA ASP A 73 -5.81 -0.90 -4.34
C ASP A 73 -5.83 0.64 -4.40
N ASN A 74 -5.08 1.30 -3.52
CA ASN A 74 -5.07 2.75 -3.40
C ASN A 74 -3.73 3.29 -2.88
N ILE A 75 -3.58 4.61 -2.99
CA ILE A 75 -2.34 5.29 -2.59
C ILE A 75 -2.10 5.27 -1.07
N ASP A 76 -3.15 5.16 -0.26
CA ASP A 76 -2.99 5.13 1.20
C ASP A 76 -2.38 3.80 1.66
N GLN A 77 -2.79 2.68 1.06
CA GLN A 77 -2.12 1.39 1.28
C GLN A 77 -0.65 1.44 0.82
N LEU A 78 -0.35 2.12 -0.28
CA LEU A 78 1.03 2.28 -0.75
C LEU A 78 1.87 3.09 0.25
N LYS A 79 1.32 4.13 0.86
CA LYS A 79 1.99 4.91 1.91
C LYS A 79 2.24 4.08 3.17
N GLU A 80 1.26 3.29 3.61
CA GLU A 80 1.41 2.39 4.76
C GLU A 80 2.55 1.40 4.55
N LEU A 81 2.64 0.80 3.36
CA LEU A 81 3.76 -0.06 3.00
C LEU A 81 5.09 0.70 2.92
N GLY A 82 5.06 1.96 2.51
CA GLY A 82 6.21 2.85 2.55
C GLY A 82 6.73 3.06 3.97
N ASP A 83 5.85 3.31 4.93
CA ASP A 83 6.22 3.44 6.34
C ASP A 83 6.82 2.14 6.90
N VAL A 84 6.21 0.99 6.59
CA VAL A 84 6.77 -0.34 6.94
C VAL A 84 8.16 -0.52 6.35
N LEU A 85 8.35 -0.18 5.07
CA LEU A 85 9.65 -0.26 4.41
C LEU A 85 10.69 0.62 5.11
N ARG A 86 10.34 1.84 5.47
CA ARG A 86 11.23 2.77 6.18
C ARG A 86 11.68 2.22 7.53
N GLU A 87 10.77 1.65 8.30
CA GLU A 87 11.08 1.03 9.59
C GLU A 87 12.01 -0.19 9.44
N LYS A 88 11.77 -1.02 8.44
CA LYS A 88 12.58 -2.23 8.17
C LYS A 88 13.96 -1.91 7.61
N LEU A 89 14.11 -0.81 6.88
CA LEU A 89 15.40 -0.41 6.28
C LEU A 89 16.44 0.02 7.29
N LYS A 90 16.05 0.58 8.43
CA LYS A 90 16.93 1.15 9.49
C LYS A 90 17.82 2.29 8.99
N SER A 91 18.56 2.08 7.89
CA SER A 91 19.36 3.10 7.19
C SER A 91 19.29 2.82 5.70
N GLY A 92 18.55 3.66 4.98
CA GLY A 92 18.36 3.45 3.55
C GLY A 92 17.33 4.35 2.89
N VAL A 93 17.22 4.14 1.60
CA VAL A 93 16.23 4.77 0.72
C VAL A 93 15.41 3.67 0.05
N GLY A 94 14.11 3.83 0.04
CA GLY A 94 13.18 2.87 -0.57
C GLY A 94 12.24 3.52 -1.58
N LEU A 95 11.94 2.80 -2.64
CA LEU A 95 10.96 3.18 -3.65
C LEU A 95 10.00 2.02 -3.88
N LEU A 96 8.73 2.21 -3.59
CA LEU A 96 7.68 1.28 -3.96
C LEU A 96 6.85 1.89 -5.09
N ALA A 97 6.51 1.07 -6.06
CA ALA A 97 5.66 1.43 -7.17
C ALA A 97 4.44 0.52 -7.23
N SER A 98 3.32 1.06 -7.64
CA SER A 98 2.10 0.30 -7.91
C SER A 98 1.37 0.86 -9.12
N LYS A 99 0.61 0.00 -9.78
CA LYS A 99 -0.32 0.39 -10.84
C LYS A 99 -1.71 0.53 -10.23
N ILE A 100 -2.20 1.75 -10.15
CA ILE A 100 -3.51 2.06 -9.60
C ILE A 100 -4.30 2.84 -10.67
N GLU A 101 -5.47 2.35 -11.07
CA GLU A 101 -6.36 3.03 -12.04
C GLU A 101 -5.64 3.54 -13.30
N ASP A 102 -4.98 2.67 -14.04
CA ASP A 102 -4.24 3.03 -15.28
C ASP A 102 -3.15 4.10 -15.12
N LYS A 103 -2.67 4.29 -13.90
CA LYS A 103 -1.55 5.20 -13.56
C LYS A 103 -0.51 4.48 -12.73
N VAL A 104 0.72 4.94 -12.84
CA VAL A 104 1.78 4.53 -11.93
C VAL A 104 1.76 5.44 -10.71
N GLN A 105 1.80 4.85 -9.54
CA GLN A 105 1.97 5.56 -8.27
C GLN A 105 3.25 5.11 -7.60
N PHE A 106 3.98 6.05 -7.05
CA PHE A 106 5.21 5.81 -6.32
C PHE A 106 5.10 6.31 -4.88
N VAL A 107 5.73 5.61 -3.97
CA VAL A 107 6.10 6.11 -2.66
C VAL A 107 7.60 5.96 -2.48
N CYS A 108 8.27 7.04 -2.12
CA CYS A 108 9.68 7.05 -1.77
C CYS A 108 9.83 7.33 -0.28
N VAL A 109 10.71 6.59 0.36
CA VAL A 109 11.02 6.76 1.78
C VAL A 109 12.52 6.91 1.98
N VAL A 110 12.89 7.76 2.93
CA VAL A 110 14.27 8.01 3.34
C VAL A 110 14.32 7.94 4.86
N THR A 111 15.28 7.21 5.41
CA THR A 111 15.48 7.12 6.86
C THR A 111 16.06 8.40 7.42
N ASP A 112 15.73 8.72 8.68
CA ASP A 112 16.04 10.00 9.32
C ASP A 112 17.54 10.31 9.39
N ASN A 113 18.38 9.29 9.56
CA ASN A 113 19.84 9.45 9.53
C ASN A 113 20.34 9.99 8.19
N LEU A 114 19.82 9.49 7.07
CA LEU A 114 20.22 9.95 5.73
C LEU A 114 19.69 11.36 5.40
N ILE A 115 18.55 11.71 5.94
CA ILE A 115 18.02 13.09 5.83
C ILE A 115 18.97 14.07 6.52
N LYS A 116 19.46 13.73 7.71
CA LYS A 116 20.35 14.59 8.50
C LYS A 116 21.78 14.61 7.96
N GLU A 117 22.35 13.45 7.67
CA GLU A 117 23.77 13.30 7.31
C GLU A 117 24.03 13.58 5.83
N LYS A 118 23.15 13.09 4.94
CA LYS A 118 23.31 13.17 3.47
C LYS A 118 22.39 14.19 2.83
N LYS A 119 21.52 14.85 3.60
CA LYS A 119 20.51 15.81 3.11
C LYS A 119 19.60 15.25 2.01
N LEU A 120 19.42 13.92 1.99
CA LEU A 120 18.52 13.26 1.07
C LEU A 120 17.06 13.60 1.41
N SER A 121 16.23 13.70 0.38
CA SER A 121 14.81 14.01 0.54
C SER A 121 13.98 13.13 -0.39
N ALA A 122 13.07 12.37 0.20
CA ALA A 122 12.13 11.53 -0.56
C ALA A 122 11.34 12.34 -1.59
N GLY A 123 10.94 13.57 -1.25
CA GLY A 123 10.21 14.45 -2.17
C GLY A 123 10.99 14.83 -3.43
N LYS A 124 12.28 15.10 -3.29
CA LYS A 124 13.16 15.41 -4.43
C LYS A 124 13.41 14.17 -5.28
N ILE A 125 13.73 13.05 -4.64
CA ILE A 125 14.04 11.78 -5.32
C ILE A 125 12.82 11.29 -6.11
N VAL A 126 11.64 11.23 -5.48
CA VAL A 126 10.42 10.74 -6.14
C VAL A 126 9.96 11.67 -7.28
N GLY A 127 10.21 12.97 -7.14
CA GLY A 127 9.94 13.94 -8.20
C GLY A 127 10.75 13.67 -9.47
N GLU A 128 12.03 13.34 -9.34
CA GLU A 128 12.87 12.96 -10.49
C GLU A 128 12.45 11.61 -11.09
N VAL A 129 12.11 10.63 -10.26
CA VAL A 129 11.59 9.33 -10.72
C VAL A 129 10.29 9.51 -11.52
N ALA A 130 9.38 10.34 -11.03
CA ALA A 130 8.09 10.56 -11.67
C ALA A 130 8.18 11.24 -13.04
N LYS A 131 9.19 12.04 -13.28
CA LYS A 131 9.43 12.64 -14.61
C LYS A 131 9.61 11.57 -15.70
N ILE A 132 10.20 10.44 -15.37
CA ILE A 132 10.42 9.32 -16.30
C ILE A 132 9.10 8.75 -16.81
N VAL A 133 8.10 8.69 -15.94
CA VAL A 133 6.75 8.17 -16.25
C VAL A 133 5.75 9.27 -16.66
N GLY A 134 6.25 10.42 -17.06
CA GLY A 134 5.42 11.53 -17.52
C GLY A 134 4.53 12.12 -16.43
N GLY A 135 5.06 12.24 -15.22
CA GLY A 135 4.32 12.69 -14.06
C GLY A 135 5.11 13.61 -13.14
N GLY A 136 4.66 13.71 -11.91
CA GLY A 136 5.28 14.52 -10.88
C GLY A 136 4.80 14.13 -9.50
N GLY A 137 5.43 14.70 -8.50
CA GLY A 137 5.09 14.46 -7.12
C GLY A 137 6.03 15.17 -6.19
N GLY A 138 5.90 14.87 -4.93
CA GLY A 138 6.69 15.45 -3.87
C GLY A 138 6.12 15.10 -2.50
N GLY A 139 6.65 15.69 -1.49
CA GLY A 139 6.20 15.43 -0.12
C GLY A 139 7.27 15.77 0.89
N ARG A 140 7.18 15.11 2.03
CA ARG A 140 8.11 15.30 3.13
C ARG A 140 9.46 14.62 2.85
N PRO A 141 10.54 15.03 3.54
CA PRO A 141 11.86 14.40 3.35
C PRO A 141 11.89 12.90 3.65
N HIS A 142 11.10 12.43 4.61
CA HIS A 142 11.07 11.03 5.03
C HIS A 142 10.10 10.15 4.24
N LEU A 143 9.04 10.73 3.69
CA LEU A 143 8.04 10.02 2.86
C LEU A 143 7.43 10.99 1.85
N ALA A 144 7.44 10.60 0.60
CA ALA A 144 6.83 11.38 -0.47
C ALA A 144 6.19 10.45 -1.51
N THR A 145 5.20 10.97 -2.20
CA THR A 145 4.46 10.25 -3.23
C THR A 145 4.51 10.98 -4.55
N ALA A 146 4.44 10.21 -5.61
CA ALA A 146 4.39 10.74 -6.96
C ALA A 146 3.58 9.82 -7.86
N GLY A 147 3.16 10.33 -9.00
CA GLY A 147 2.45 9.52 -9.98
C GLY A 147 2.75 9.94 -11.40
N GLY A 148 2.47 9.06 -12.34
CA GLY A 148 2.64 9.30 -13.77
C GLY A 148 1.69 8.46 -14.61
N LYS A 149 1.58 8.81 -15.88
CA LYS A 149 0.64 8.18 -16.81
C LYS A 149 1.29 7.09 -17.67
N GLU A 150 2.60 7.08 -17.79
CA GLU A 150 3.33 6.17 -18.68
C GLU A 150 3.72 4.87 -17.98
N ILE A 151 2.77 3.93 -17.89
CA ILE A 151 2.94 2.62 -17.23
C ILE A 151 4.08 1.82 -17.88
N SER A 152 4.27 1.94 -19.20
CA SER A 152 5.33 1.23 -19.92
C SER A 152 6.75 1.61 -19.49
N LYS A 153 6.91 2.77 -18.87
CA LYS A 153 8.21 3.25 -18.36
C LYS A 153 8.46 2.96 -16.88
N LEU A 154 7.59 2.17 -16.25
CA LEU A 154 7.73 1.82 -14.84
C LEU A 154 9.06 1.12 -14.54
N ASP A 155 9.42 0.13 -15.35
CA ASP A 155 10.68 -0.62 -15.19
C ASP A 155 11.90 0.27 -15.40
N GLU A 156 11.83 1.20 -16.36
CA GLU A 156 12.87 2.20 -16.58
C GLU A 156 13.04 3.10 -15.35
N ALA A 157 11.93 3.56 -14.77
CA ALA A 157 11.94 4.40 -13.56
C ALA A 157 12.61 3.68 -12.38
N LEU A 158 12.30 2.40 -12.17
CA LEU A 158 12.93 1.59 -11.13
C LEU A 158 14.43 1.38 -11.39
N ASN A 159 14.84 1.12 -12.63
CA ASN A 159 16.23 0.96 -13.00
C ASN A 159 17.06 2.25 -12.87
N GLN A 160 16.43 3.41 -13.09
CA GLN A 160 17.09 4.71 -12.93
C GLN A 160 17.16 5.18 -11.48
N PHE A 161 16.43 4.56 -10.58
CA PHE A 161 16.33 4.99 -9.19
C PHE A 161 17.69 5.09 -8.48
N GLU A 162 18.54 4.08 -8.63
CA GLU A 162 19.87 4.08 -8.04
C GLU A 162 20.75 5.24 -8.57
N LYS A 163 20.68 5.49 -9.87
CA LYS A 163 21.42 6.61 -10.51
C LYS A 163 20.92 7.97 -10.02
N ILE A 164 19.61 8.09 -9.80
CA ILE A 164 19.00 9.31 -9.25
C ILE A 164 19.53 9.56 -7.83
N ILE A 165 19.57 8.53 -6.98
CA ILE A 165 20.13 8.64 -5.63
C ILE A 165 21.59 9.08 -5.67
N LEU A 166 22.42 8.46 -6.50
CA LEU A 166 23.83 8.82 -6.64
C LEU A 166 24.02 10.29 -7.06
N LYS A 167 23.15 10.81 -7.92
CA LYS A 167 23.13 12.23 -8.30
C LYS A 167 22.94 13.17 -7.12
N PHE A 168 22.05 12.79 -6.18
CA PHE A 168 21.77 13.61 -4.99
C PHE A 168 22.87 13.50 -3.92
N ILE A 169 23.67 12.46 -3.94
CA ILE A 169 24.81 12.29 -3.00
C ILE A 169 26.02 13.06 -3.47
N GLN A 170 26.24 13.16 -4.78
CA GLN A 170 27.43 13.78 -5.38
C GLN A 170 27.35 15.32 -5.44
N ASN A 171 26.17 15.89 -5.22
CA ASN A 171 25.94 17.34 -5.15
C ASN A 171 25.79 17.79 -3.69
#